data_e27e9adbb5a6f10791d480d4f534fba9
#
_entry.id   e27e9adbb5a6f10791d480d4f534fba9
#
_cell.length_a   1.000
_cell.length_b   1.000
_cell.length_c   1.000
_cell.angle_alpha   90.00
_cell.angle_beta   90.00
_cell.angle_gamma   90.00
#
_symmetry.space_group_name_H-M   'P 1'
#
loop_
_entity.id
_entity.type
_entity.pdbx_description
1 polymer ?
#
loop_
_entity_poly.entity_id
_entity_poly.type
_entity_poly.pdbx_seq_one_letter_code
_entity_poly.pdbx_strand_id
1 'polypeptide(L)'
;VSVTTVSIIINGKAEERKISAATQERVAEAMRDLGYQPNLSARRLRSQENERPVIAFFWPLDYRVSILASFLNFIQIEIAESGFDCEMMIQTYENDKLEQYGTTFLKNGYSGAIIGACSAKDQQWLEGICPRMPVILINRESEHFSTVCTDNDEVGLMAATKIRQKGYTEAAIFASRHSYFATSQRVQAFISSCERLGIETDEKYILKGSSTRNGGYEIGKQYAALKEPPKMIFCDSDAIALGALRAFHEEGISVPGDAELLSIGMLDPEAASYYVPSLSVVEMPNKEIGQQVLRLMRKKVLNNDISSEHVKVHAKLMLRESFS
;
A
#
# COMPACT_ATOMS: atom_id res chain seq x y z
N VAL A 1 23.94 8.84 42.20
CA VAL A 1 24.55 8.11 41.07
C VAL A 1 24.87 9.13 39.97
N SER A 2 26.07 9.07 39.33
CA SER A 2 26.42 10.01 38.27
C SER A 2 25.64 9.67 36.95
N VAL A 3 25.48 10.68 36.10
CA VAL A 3 24.86 10.48 34.77
C VAL A 3 25.63 9.42 33.96
N THR A 4 26.94 9.38 34.08
CA THR A 4 27.79 8.37 33.43
C THR A 4 27.49 6.96 33.96
N THR A 5 27.32 6.78 35.27
CA THR A 5 26.99 5.48 35.87
C THR A 5 25.61 5.00 35.42
N VAL A 6 24.64 5.91 35.39
CA VAL A 6 23.29 5.60 34.90
C VAL A 6 23.37 5.16 33.44
N SER A 7 24.09 5.87 32.58
CA SER A 7 24.31 5.53 31.17
C SER A 7 24.95 4.16 30.98
N ILE A 8 25.97 3.80 31.81
CA ILE A 8 26.64 2.50 31.74
C ILE A 8 25.66 1.36 32.07
N ILE A 9 24.81 1.53 33.11
CA ILE A 9 23.82 0.55 33.57
C ILE A 9 22.74 0.36 32.46
N ILE A 10 22.21 1.46 31.93
CA ILE A 10 21.19 1.44 30.87
C ILE A 10 21.70 0.72 29.61
N ASN A 11 23.00 0.83 29.31
CA ASN A 11 23.62 0.18 28.16
C ASN A 11 24.09 -1.27 28.43
N GLY A 12 23.73 -1.86 29.55
CA GLY A 12 24.05 -3.26 29.88
C GLY A 12 25.54 -3.54 30.16
N LYS A 13 26.38 -2.49 30.33
CA LYS A 13 27.83 -2.59 30.57
C LYS A 13 28.20 -2.54 32.06
N ALA A 14 27.20 -2.77 32.93
CA ALA A 14 27.36 -2.66 34.36
C ALA A 14 28.38 -3.68 34.93
N GLU A 15 28.37 -4.92 34.48
CA GLU A 15 29.28 -5.98 34.89
C GLU A 15 30.71 -5.72 34.36
N GLU A 16 30.85 -5.34 33.11
CA GLU A 16 32.12 -4.97 32.48
C GLU A 16 32.82 -3.84 33.22
N ARG A 17 32.04 -2.85 33.69
CA ARG A 17 32.52 -1.69 34.45
C ARG A 17 32.49 -1.87 35.97
N LYS A 18 32.26 -3.10 36.46
CA LYS A 18 32.23 -3.49 37.87
C LYS A 18 31.33 -2.61 38.76
N ILE A 19 30.14 -2.24 38.23
CA ILE A 19 29.16 -1.48 39.00
C ILE A 19 28.37 -2.47 39.88
N SER A 20 28.29 -2.17 41.20
CA SER A 20 27.67 -3.03 42.18
C SER A 20 26.20 -3.26 41.90
N ALA A 21 25.67 -4.48 42.22
CA ALA A 21 24.27 -4.85 42.07
C ALA A 21 23.33 -3.86 42.76
N ALA A 22 23.70 -3.39 44.00
CA ALA A 22 22.92 -2.41 44.73
C ALA A 22 22.79 -1.05 43.98
N THR A 23 23.80 -0.66 43.21
CA THR A 23 23.74 0.58 42.39
C THR A 23 22.86 0.34 41.13
N GLN A 24 22.94 -0.84 40.55
CA GLN A 24 22.10 -1.20 39.41
C GLN A 24 20.61 -1.21 39.79
N GLU A 25 20.28 -1.78 40.94
CA GLU A 25 18.92 -1.85 41.46
C GLU A 25 18.33 -0.47 41.78
N ARG A 26 19.11 0.41 42.42
CA ARG A 26 18.70 1.81 42.68
C ARG A 26 18.40 2.58 41.38
N VAL A 27 19.17 2.34 40.33
CA VAL A 27 18.90 2.99 39.03
C VAL A 27 17.66 2.41 38.37
N ALA A 28 17.49 1.09 38.44
CA ALA A 28 16.30 0.43 37.88
C ALA A 28 15.00 0.87 38.61
N GLU A 29 15.06 1.07 39.93
CA GLU A 29 13.95 1.58 40.73
C GLU A 29 13.62 3.03 40.33
N ALA A 30 14.60 3.90 40.27
CA ALA A 30 14.42 5.28 39.86
C ALA A 30 13.86 5.40 38.42
N MET A 31 14.27 4.51 37.53
CA MET A 31 13.71 4.46 36.16
C MET A 31 12.23 4.08 36.15
N ARG A 32 11.83 3.10 37.01
CA ARG A 32 10.41 2.72 37.14
C ARG A 32 9.58 3.87 37.72
N ASP A 33 10.06 4.50 38.80
CA ASP A 33 9.36 5.59 39.50
C ASP A 33 9.16 6.83 38.60
N LEU A 34 10.14 7.13 37.76
CA LEU A 34 10.10 8.26 36.83
C LEU A 34 9.45 7.92 35.48
N GLY A 35 9.00 6.68 35.27
CA GLY A 35 8.52 6.24 33.96
C GLY A 35 9.54 6.40 32.83
N TYR A 36 10.85 6.41 33.20
CA TYR A 36 11.92 6.64 32.23
C TYR A 36 12.12 5.41 31.36
N GLN A 37 11.85 5.56 30.07
CA GLN A 37 12.25 4.58 29.06
C GLN A 37 13.50 5.09 28.32
N PRO A 38 14.54 4.24 28.18
CA PRO A 38 15.71 4.59 27.41
C PRO A 38 15.32 5.05 25.99
N ASN A 39 15.73 6.24 25.61
CA ASN A 39 15.50 6.70 24.24
C ASN A 39 16.41 5.89 23.29
N LEU A 40 15.79 4.97 22.55
CA LEU A 40 16.47 4.11 21.58
C LEU A 40 17.24 4.94 20.53
N SER A 41 16.71 6.11 20.15
CA SER A 41 17.38 7.02 19.22
C SER A 41 18.64 7.65 19.83
N ALA A 42 18.62 8.01 21.13
CA ALA A 42 19.79 8.52 21.83
C ALA A 42 20.86 7.42 22.07
N ARG A 43 20.44 6.17 22.22
CA ARG A 43 21.31 5.00 22.29
C ARG A 43 22.00 4.77 20.94
N ARG A 44 21.25 4.84 19.83
CA ARG A 44 21.74 4.70 18.44
C ARG A 44 22.76 5.79 18.05
N LEU A 45 22.58 7.03 18.51
CA LEU A 45 23.51 8.13 18.25
C LEU A 45 24.90 7.96 18.93
N ARG A 46 25.03 7.08 19.93
CA ARG A 46 26.27 6.85 20.67
C ARG A 46 27.03 5.58 20.24
N SER A 47 26.33 4.62 19.63
CA SER A 47 26.95 3.40 19.09
C SER A 47 27.31 3.64 17.61
N GLN A 48 28.49 4.23 17.38
CA GLN A 48 29.01 4.50 16.02
C GLN A 48 29.50 3.26 15.25
N GLU A 49 29.36 2.06 15.80
CA GLU A 49 29.83 0.84 15.14
C GLU A 49 28.72 -0.25 15.17
N ASN A 50 28.17 -0.60 14.00
CA ASN A 50 27.35 -1.77 13.70
C ASN A 50 25.86 -1.79 14.11
N GLU A 51 25.14 -0.68 14.15
CA GLU A 51 23.67 -0.79 14.28
C GLU A 51 22.99 -0.89 12.91
N ARG A 52 22.20 -1.95 12.76
CA ARG A 52 21.33 -2.17 11.58
C ARG A 52 20.40 -0.98 11.40
N PRO A 53 20.26 -0.42 10.17
CA PRO A 53 19.26 0.58 9.89
C PRO A 53 17.85 0.07 10.24
N VAL A 54 17.05 0.90 10.88
CA VAL A 54 15.64 0.56 11.15
C VAL A 54 14.75 1.33 10.18
N ILE A 55 14.03 0.59 9.36
CA ILE A 55 13.10 1.13 8.38
C ILE A 55 11.68 0.95 8.90
N ALA A 56 10.95 2.05 9.08
CA ALA A 56 9.55 1.99 9.46
C ALA A 56 8.65 1.83 8.24
N PHE A 57 7.73 0.89 8.27
CA PHE A 57 6.70 0.73 7.27
C PHE A 57 5.34 1.12 7.86
N PHE A 58 4.86 2.32 7.49
CA PHE A 58 3.58 2.84 7.92
C PHE A 58 2.45 2.37 7.01
N TRP A 59 1.38 1.84 7.62
CA TRP A 59 0.20 1.37 6.89
C TRP A 59 -1.06 1.56 7.71
N PRO A 60 -2.15 2.12 7.16
CA PRO A 60 -3.40 2.27 7.88
C PRO A 60 -4.11 0.94 8.10
N LEU A 61 -4.72 0.77 9.29
CA LEU A 61 -5.51 -0.41 9.64
C LEU A 61 -6.92 -0.31 9.04
N ASP A 62 -7.09 -0.89 7.87
CA ASP A 62 -8.38 -1.05 7.22
C ASP A 62 -8.41 -2.32 6.33
N TYR A 63 -9.40 -2.46 5.44
CA TYR A 63 -9.53 -3.62 4.56
C TYR A 63 -8.32 -3.88 3.64
N ARG A 64 -7.40 -2.91 3.49
CA ARG A 64 -6.17 -3.02 2.67
C ARG A 64 -5.02 -3.76 3.37
N VAL A 65 -5.25 -4.30 4.57
CA VAL A 65 -4.24 -5.09 5.32
C VAL A 65 -3.75 -6.31 4.52
N SER A 66 -4.60 -6.90 3.67
CA SER A 66 -4.18 -7.99 2.78
C SER A 66 -3.10 -7.56 1.77
N ILE A 67 -3.16 -6.32 1.30
CA ILE A 67 -2.15 -5.74 0.39
C ILE A 67 -0.84 -5.50 1.16
N LEU A 68 -0.91 -5.05 2.42
CA LEU A 68 0.27 -4.92 3.28
C LEU A 68 1.03 -6.26 3.39
N ALA A 69 0.30 -7.37 3.62
CA ALA A 69 0.93 -8.69 3.74
C ALA A 69 1.72 -9.07 2.47
N SER A 70 1.19 -8.76 1.29
CA SER A 70 1.89 -8.98 0.02
C SER A 70 3.16 -8.13 -0.09
N PHE A 71 3.09 -6.84 0.26
CA PHE A 71 4.26 -5.95 0.26
C PHE A 71 5.33 -6.42 1.22
N LEU A 72 4.96 -6.85 2.44
CA LEU A 72 5.91 -7.37 3.43
C LEU A 72 6.64 -8.60 2.91
N ASN A 73 5.94 -9.53 2.24
CA ASN A 73 6.56 -10.69 1.62
C ASN A 73 7.58 -10.27 0.55
N PHE A 74 7.23 -9.38 -0.36
CA PHE A 74 8.12 -8.94 -1.44
C PHE A 74 9.33 -8.15 -0.92
N ILE A 75 9.12 -7.30 0.09
CA ILE A 75 10.20 -6.57 0.75
C ILE A 75 11.14 -7.55 1.48
N GLN A 76 10.61 -8.56 2.15
CA GLN A 76 11.42 -9.56 2.86
C GLN A 76 12.29 -10.37 1.90
N ILE A 77 11.75 -10.76 0.75
CA ILE A 77 12.52 -11.42 -0.30
C ILE A 77 13.66 -10.53 -0.80
N GLU A 78 13.38 -9.26 -1.08
CA GLU A 78 14.39 -8.32 -1.56
C GLU A 78 15.47 -8.02 -0.50
N ILE A 79 15.13 -7.99 0.79
CA ILE A 79 16.11 -7.89 1.89
C ILE A 79 17.08 -9.07 1.81
N ALA A 80 16.55 -10.29 1.71
CA ALA A 80 17.36 -11.49 1.65
C ALA A 80 18.27 -11.54 0.39
N GLU A 81 17.75 -11.13 -0.77
CA GLU A 81 18.48 -11.16 -2.04
C GLU A 81 19.51 -10.03 -2.14
N SER A 82 19.20 -8.84 -1.63
CA SER A 82 20.11 -7.66 -1.73
C SER A 82 21.21 -7.65 -0.69
N GLY A 83 21.11 -8.46 0.36
CA GLY A 83 22.01 -8.43 1.51
C GLY A 83 21.96 -7.12 2.30
N PHE A 84 20.86 -6.37 2.19
CA PHE A 84 20.65 -5.14 2.99
C PHE A 84 20.28 -5.52 4.42
N ASP A 85 21.28 -5.52 5.30
CA ASP A 85 21.10 -5.84 6.72
C ASP A 85 20.36 -4.69 7.43
N CYS A 86 19.04 -4.74 7.46
CA CYS A 86 18.17 -3.76 8.10
C CYS A 86 17.10 -4.44 8.97
N GLU A 87 16.56 -3.67 9.90
CA GLU A 87 15.39 -4.06 10.70
C GLU A 87 14.14 -3.37 10.13
N MET A 88 13.07 -4.14 9.89
CA MET A 88 11.77 -3.59 9.47
C MET A 88 10.83 -3.47 10.66
N MET A 89 10.33 -2.26 10.90
CA MET A 89 9.31 -2.00 11.91
C MET A 89 7.98 -1.67 11.25
N ILE A 90 6.98 -2.54 11.44
CA ILE A 90 5.64 -2.30 10.94
C ILE A 90 4.90 -1.39 11.90
N GLN A 91 4.49 -0.23 11.42
CA GLN A 91 3.76 0.76 12.18
C GLN A 91 2.37 0.95 11.59
N THR A 92 1.39 0.31 12.22
CA THR A 92 0.00 0.50 11.81
C THR A 92 -0.64 1.70 12.51
N TYR A 93 -1.57 2.36 11.83
CA TYR A 93 -2.26 3.52 12.36
C TYR A 93 -3.69 3.62 11.81
N GLU A 94 -4.52 4.43 12.45
CA GLU A 94 -5.88 4.73 11.97
C GLU A 94 -5.81 5.78 10.86
N ASN A 95 -6.57 5.60 9.76
CA ASN A 95 -6.65 6.56 8.67
C ASN A 95 -6.87 7.99 9.19
N ASP A 96 -6.26 8.98 8.55
CA ASP A 96 -6.29 10.39 8.90
C ASP A 96 -5.59 10.75 10.23
N LYS A 97 -4.81 9.80 10.79
CA LYS A 97 -4.11 10.00 12.08
C LYS A 97 -2.59 9.77 12.01
N LEU A 98 -1.98 9.84 10.82
CA LEU A 98 -0.52 9.71 10.67
C LEU A 98 0.23 10.79 11.46
N GLU A 99 -0.38 11.95 11.68
CA GLU A 99 0.17 13.05 12.47
C GLU A 99 0.57 12.66 13.90
N GLN A 100 -0.05 11.62 14.48
CA GLN A 100 0.31 11.10 15.80
C GLN A 100 1.77 10.63 15.89
N TYR A 101 2.37 10.31 14.75
CA TYR A 101 3.78 9.92 14.63
C TYR A 101 4.72 11.09 14.30
N GLY A 102 4.24 12.33 14.35
CA GLY A 102 5.01 13.53 14.01
C GLY A 102 6.35 13.63 14.73
N THR A 103 6.37 13.26 16.03
CA THR A 103 7.61 13.23 16.81
C THR A 103 8.64 12.24 16.25
N THR A 104 8.17 11.11 15.72
CA THR A 104 9.00 10.06 15.11
C THR A 104 9.66 10.54 13.83
N PHE A 105 8.88 11.22 12.97
CA PHE A 105 9.40 11.79 11.72
C PHE A 105 10.42 12.91 11.95
N LEU A 106 10.21 13.72 12.98
CA LEU A 106 11.05 14.90 13.25
C LEU A 106 12.29 14.60 14.09
N LYS A 107 12.27 13.53 14.93
CA LYS A 107 13.33 13.24 15.91
C LYS A 107 14.26 12.08 15.53
N ASN A 108 14.35 11.70 14.27
CA ASN A 108 15.21 10.60 13.81
C ASN A 108 14.93 9.27 14.54
N GLY A 109 13.68 8.90 14.73
CA GLY A 109 13.30 7.63 15.35
C GLY A 109 13.66 6.41 14.50
N TYR A 110 13.81 6.60 13.19
CA TYR A 110 14.14 5.57 12.19
C TYR A 110 15.21 6.05 11.23
N SER A 111 15.83 5.11 10.53
CA SER A 111 16.80 5.39 9.46
C SER A 111 16.10 5.76 8.15
N GLY A 112 14.84 5.35 7.98
CA GLY A 112 14.00 5.71 6.86
C GLY A 112 12.54 5.29 7.10
N ALA A 113 11.61 5.85 6.33
CA ALA A 113 10.19 5.52 6.40
C ALA A 113 9.61 5.18 5.03
N ILE A 114 8.85 4.10 4.96
CA ILE A 114 8.03 3.71 3.81
C ILE A 114 6.58 3.94 4.23
N ILE A 115 5.80 4.65 3.43
CA ILE A 115 4.40 4.95 3.72
C ILE A 115 3.54 4.45 2.58
N GLY A 116 2.72 3.46 2.86
CA GLY A 116 1.76 2.93 1.90
C GLY A 116 0.32 3.26 2.28
N ALA A 117 -0.54 3.32 1.29
CA ALA A 117 -1.99 3.46 1.45
C ALA A 117 -2.49 4.67 2.29
N CYS A 118 -1.67 5.69 2.54
CA CYS A 118 -2.06 6.86 3.31
C CYS A 118 -3.25 7.61 2.68
N SER A 119 -4.04 8.28 3.49
CA SER A 119 -5.14 9.13 3.04
C SER A 119 -4.63 10.44 2.45
N ALA A 120 -5.51 11.21 1.81
CA ALA A 120 -5.17 12.55 1.33
C ALA A 120 -4.83 13.50 2.50
N LYS A 121 -5.52 13.36 3.64
CA LYS A 121 -5.25 14.14 4.84
C LYS A 121 -3.90 13.80 5.45
N ASP A 122 -3.57 12.51 5.55
CA ASP A 122 -2.27 12.04 6.03
C ASP A 122 -1.14 12.55 5.13
N GLN A 123 -1.35 12.50 3.81
CA GLN A 123 -0.37 13.01 2.85
C GLN A 123 -0.20 14.53 2.97
N GLN A 124 -1.30 15.29 3.07
CA GLN A 124 -1.25 16.73 3.23
C GLN A 124 -0.48 17.14 4.50
N TRP A 125 -0.71 16.42 5.61
CA TRP A 125 0.06 16.64 6.83
C TRP A 125 1.56 16.33 6.61
N LEU A 126 1.88 15.21 5.95
CA LEU A 126 3.26 14.81 5.68
C LEU A 126 4.00 15.83 4.82
N GLU A 127 3.35 16.37 3.77
CA GLU A 127 3.91 17.43 2.91
C GLU A 127 4.20 18.74 3.69
N GLY A 128 3.55 18.93 4.83
CA GLY A 128 3.78 20.09 5.71
C GLY A 128 4.95 19.95 6.68
N ILE A 129 5.63 18.79 6.72
CA ILE A 129 6.77 18.55 7.61
C ILE A 129 8.06 18.31 6.83
N CYS A 130 9.19 18.50 7.49
CA CYS A 130 10.53 18.25 6.91
C CYS A 130 11.23 17.12 7.69
N PRO A 131 11.00 15.85 7.38
CA PRO A 131 11.68 14.73 8.00
C PRO A 131 13.20 14.81 7.75
N ARG A 132 13.98 14.36 8.73
CA ARG A 132 15.45 14.29 8.60
C ARG A 132 15.93 12.92 8.10
N MET A 133 15.02 12.08 7.69
CA MET A 133 15.27 10.74 7.15
C MET A 133 14.61 10.60 5.78
N PRO A 134 15.10 9.71 4.90
CA PRO A 134 14.42 9.43 3.64
C PRO A 134 13.01 8.89 3.88
N VAL A 135 12.04 9.42 3.12
CA VAL A 135 10.65 8.96 3.09
C VAL A 135 10.31 8.53 1.69
N ILE A 136 9.70 7.34 1.54
CA ILE A 136 9.23 6.81 0.26
C ILE A 136 7.73 6.55 0.35
N LEU A 137 6.96 7.11 -0.58
CA LEU A 137 5.53 6.90 -0.71
C LEU A 137 5.23 5.82 -1.75
N ILE A 138 4.29 4.92 -1.44
CA ILE A 138 3.80 3.91 -2.37
C ILE A 138 2.48 4.37 -2.99
N ASN A 139 2.43 4.42 -4.33
CA ASN A 139 1.25 4.81 -5.10
C ASN A 139 0.65 6.15 -4.64
N ARG A 140 1.53 7.13 -4.38
CA ARG A 140 1.20 8.52 -4.10
C ARG A 140 2.20 9.41 -4.84
N GLU A 141 1.71 10.47 -5.44
CA GLU A 141 2.54 11.50 -6.05
C GLU A 141 2.96 12.51 -4.98
N SER A 142 4.19 12.98 -5.05
CA SER A 142 4.76 14.00 -4.16
C SER A 142 5.90 14.70 -4.87
N GLU A 143 6.05 15.99 -4.67
CA GLU A 143 7.23 16.74 -5.12
C GLU A 143 8.37 16.71 -4.08
N HIS A 144 8.02 16.48 -2.82
CA HIS A 144 8.95 16.58 -1.69
C HIS A 144 9.55 15.22 -1.31
N PHE A 145 8.80 14.14 -1.48
CA PHE A 145 9.22 12.79 -1.08
C PHE A 145 9.49 11.89 -2.28
N SER A 146 10.32 10.90 -2.05
CA SER A 146 10.50 9.85 -3.05
C SER A 146 9.22 9.04 -3.23
N THR A 147 8.96 8.61 -4.46
CA THR A 147 7.73 7.87 -4.79
C THR A 147 8.04 6.64 -5.63
N VAL A 148 7.31 5.56 -5.38
CA VAL A 148 7.26 4.39 -6.26
C VAL A 148 5.79 4.15 -6.61
N CYS A 149 5.43 4.43 -7.85
CA CYS A 149 4.04 4.48 -8.29
C CYS A 149 3.81 3.65 -9.55
N THR A 150 2.60 3.12 -9.70
CA THR A 150 2.09 2.67 -10.98
C THR A 150 1.49 3.85 -11.73
N ASP A 151 1.67 3.90 -13.04
CA ASP A 151 1.03 4.90 -13.89
C ASP A 151 -0.46 4.59 -14.01
N ASN A 152 -1.30 5.37 -13.32
CA ASN A 152 -2.75 5.16 -13.31
C ASN A 152 -3.39 5.43 -14.67
N ASP A 153 -2.85 6.36 -15.47
CA ASP A 153 -3.34 6.65 -16.82
C ASP A 153 -3.06 5.48 -17.76
N GLU A 154 -1.88 4.86 -17.65
CA GLU A 154 -1.54 3.65 -18.39
C GLU A 154 -2.48 2.50 -18.05
N VAL A 155 -2.82 2.30 -16.76
CA VAL A 155 -3.76 1.27 -16.30
C VAL A 155 -5.15 1.47 -16.92
N GLY A 156 -5.68 2.68 -16.86
CA GLY A 156 -6.98 3.01 -17.44
C GLY A 156 -7.00 2.85 -18.97
N LEU A 157 -5.96 3.32 -19.64
CA LEU A 157 -5.81 3.22 -21.10
C LEU A 157 -5.68 1.75 -21.55
N MET A 158 -4.91 0.94 -20.84
CA MET A 158 -4.74 -0.49 -21.14
C MET A 158 -6.08 -1.23 -21.11
N ALA A 159 -6.88 -1.01 -20.06
CA ALA A 159 -8.20 -1.60 -19.95
C ALA A 159 -9.15 -1.14 -21.06
N ALA A 160 -9.30 0.17 -21.25
CA ALA A 160 -10.19 0.74 -22.24
C ALA A 160 -9.80 0.35 -23.68
N THR A 161 -8.50 0.32 -23.99
CA THR A 161 -7.99 -0.11 -25.31
C THR A 161 -8.38 -1.55 -25.58
N LYS A 162 -8.25 -2.45 -24.61
CA LYS A 162 -8.59 -3.85 -24.80
C LYS A 162 -10.11 -4.06 -24.97
N ILE A 163 -10.91 -3.34 -24.22
CA ILE A 163 -12.37 -3.32 -24.36
C ILE A 163 -12.79 -2.86 -25.76
N ARG A 164 -12.18 -1.76 -26.24
CA ARG A 164 -12.46 -1.23 -27.59
C ARG A 164 -12.04 -2.18 -28.70
N GLN A 165 -10.87 -2.82 -28.57
CA GLN A 165 -10.37 -3.82 -29.53
C GLN A 165 -11.30 -5.02 -29.67
N LYS A 166 -12.01 -5.39 -28.60
CA LYS A 166 -13.00 -6.46 -28.62
C LYS A 166 -14.36 -6.02 -29.21
N GLY A 167 -14.51 -4.75 -29.56
CA GLY A 167 -15.67 -4.21 -30.25
C GLY A 167 -16.72 -3.58 -29.34
N TYR A 168 -16.50 -3.52 -28.02
CA TYR A 168 -17.42 -2.86 -27.10
C TYR A 168 -17.43 -1.35 -27.32
N THR A 169 -18.65 -0.78 -27.30
CA THR A 169 -18.93 0.65 -27.42
C THR A 169 -19.53 1.25 -26.17
N GLU A 170 -19.84 0.42 -25.19
CA GLU A 170 -20.35 0.82 -23.87
C GLU A 170 -19.80 -0.09 -22.79
N ALA A 171 -19.70 0.42 -21.55
CA ALA A 171 -19.26 -0.34 -20.39
C ALA A 171 -19.95 0.13 -19.11
N ALA A 172 -20.30 -0.84 -18.26
CA ALA A 172 -20.65 -0.56 -16.86
C ALA A 172 -19.38 -0.48 -16.00
N ILE A 173 -19.45 0.27 -14.92
CA ILE A 173 -18.36 0.41 -13.97
C ILE A 173 -18.82 -0.01 -12.57
N PHE A 174 -18.13 -0.97 -11.98
CA PHE A 174 -18.34 -1.38 -10.60
C PHE A 174 -17.22 -0.78 -9.74
N ALA A 175 -17.58 0.17 -8.90
CA ALA A 175 -16.60 0.98 -8.17
C ALA A 175 -16.85 1.03 -6.66
N SER A 176 -15.80 1.31 -5.93
CA SER A 176 -15.85 1.57 -4.50
C SER A 176 -16.51 2.92 -4.20
N ARG A 177 -17.51 2.93 -3.29
CA ARG A 177 -18.22 4.15 -2.89
C ARG A 177 -17.30 5.17 -2.21
N HIS A 178 -16.36 4.69 -1.41
CA HIS A 178 -15.33 5.47 -0.75
C HIS A 178 -13.98 5.01 -1.31
N SER A 179 -13.69 5.39 -2.55
CA SER A 179 -12.43 5.03 -3.17
C SER A 179 -11.30 5.91 -2.61
N TYR A 180 -10.23 5.24 -2.20
CA TYR A 180 -9.00 5.93 -1.87
C TYR A 180 -8.35 6.51 -3.13
N PHE A 181 -7.53 7.54 -2.93
CA PHE A 181 -6.94 8.35 -3.98
C PHE A 181 -6.49 7.56 -5.23
N ALA A 182 -5.64 6.54 -5.07
CA ALA A 182 -5.13 5.79 -6.21
C ALA A 182 -6.21 4.98 -6.95
N THR A 183 -7.21 4.42 -6.24
CA THR A 183 -8.33 3.68 -6.86
C THR A 183 -9.23 4.64 -7.62
N SER A 184 -9.54 5.81 -7.06
CA SER A 184 -10.35 6.80 -7.75
C SER A 184 -9.66 7.35 -8.99
N GLN A 185 -8.34 7.57 -8.96
CA GLN A 185 -7.57 7.98 -10.14
C GLN A 185 -7.61 6.94 -11.26
N ARG A 186 -7.51 5.64 -10.96
CA ARG A 186 -7.61 4.58 -11.97
C ARG A 186 -8.97 4.52 -12.63
N VAL A 187 -10.05 4.69 -11.84
CA VAL A 187 -11.41 4.76 -12.38
C VAL A 187 -11.56 5.99 -13.29
N GLN A 188 -11.07 7.16 -12.88
CA GLN A 188 -11.10 8.36 -13.72
C GLN A 188 -10.27 8.21 -15.00
N ALA A 189 -9.08 7.62 -14.90
CA ALA A 189 -8.22 7.31 -16.03
C ALA A 189 -8.91 6.34 -17.03
N PHE A 190 -9.64 5.35 -16.49
CA PHE A 190 -10.43 4.44 -17.31
C PHE A 190 -11.57 5.20 -18.04
N ILE A 191 -12.36 6.01 -17.32
CA ILE A 191 -13.45 6.81 -17.90
C ILE A 191 -12.92 7.74 -19.00
N SER A 192 -11.86 8.51 -18.70
CA SER A 192 -11.24 9.41 -19.69
C SER A 192 -10.70 8.66 -20.90
N SER A 193 -10.18 7.45 -20.71
CA SER A 193 -9.71 6.60 -21.81
C SER A 193 -10.86 6.05 -22.64
N CYS A 194 -11.97 5.67 -22.00
CA CYS A 194 -13.20 5.24 -22.68
C CYS A 194 -13.75 6.36 -23.56
N GLU A 195 -13.85 7.59 -23.05
CA GLU A 195 -14.28 8.77 -23.80
C GLU A 195 -13.43 8.98 -25.05
N ARG A 196 -12.11 8.97 -24.91
CA ARG A 196 -11.15 9.11 -26.04
C ARG A 196 -11.29 7.99 -27.08
N LEU A 197 -11.67 6.79 -26.67
CA LEU A 197 -11.80 5.61 -27.54
C LEU A 197 -13.24 5.39 -28.05
N GLY A 198 -14.18 6.26 -27.72
CA GLY A 198 -15.58 6.15 -28.12
C GLY A 198 -16.31 4.97 -27.44
N ILE A 199 -16.01 4.73 -26.18
CA ILE A 199 -16.74 3.80 -25.30
C ILE A 199 -17.59 4.64 -24.35
N GLU A 200 -18.89 4.45 -24.39
CA GLU A 200 -19.84 5.14 -23.51
C GLU A 200 -19.77 4.55 -22.09
N THR A 201 -19.69 5.42 -21.09
CA THR A 201 -19.74 5.08 -19.66
C THR A 201 -20.83 5.92 -19.00
N ASP A 202 -22.10 5.56 -19.25
CA ASP A 202 -23.26 6.29 -18.71
C ASP A 202 -23.28 6.21 -17.17
N GLU A 203 -23.51 7.34 -16.50
CA GLU A 203 -23.50 7.44 -15.05
C GLU A 203 -24.48 6.47 -14.37
N LYS A 204 -25.60 6.14 -15.01
CA LYS A 204 -26.58 5.15 -14.51
C LYS A 204 -26.01 3.72 -14.40
N TYR A 205 -24.91 3.41 -15.10
CA TYR A 205 -24.21 2.13 -15.06
C TYR A 205 -22.91 2.20 -14.23
N ILE A 206 -22.65 3.31 -13.54
CA ILE A 206 -21.58 3.43 -12.54
C ILE A 206 -22.14 3.00 -11.18
N LEU A 207 -22.06 1.71 -10.87
CA LEU A 207 -22.59 1.16 -9.64
C LEU A 207 -21.55 1.20 -8.53
N LYS A 208 -21.94 1.69 -7.34
CA LYS A 208 -21.01 1.95 -6.23
C LYS A 208 -21.40 1.18 -4.96
N GLY A 209 -20.45 0.42 -4.39
CA GLY A 209 -20.60 -0.32 -3.14
C GLY A 209 -19.41 -0.16 -2.20
N SER A 210 -19.38 -0.90 -1.10
CA SER A 210 -18.19 -0.97 -0.26
C SER A 210 -17.03 -1.66 -1.00
N SER A 211 -15.77 -1.30 -0.65
CA SER A 211 -14.56 -1.86 -1.26
C SER A 211 -14.27 -3.28 -0.76
N THR A 212 -15.27 -4.12 -0.73
CA THR A 212 -15.22 -5.49 -0.20
C THR A 212 -15.92 -6.47 -1.14
N ARG A 213 -15.72 -7.77 -0.93
CA ARG A 213 -16.46 -8.81 -1.66
C ARG A 213 -17.97 -8.67 -1.48
N ASN A 214 -18.43 -8.33 -0.26
CA ASN A 214 -19.85 -8.08 -0.01
C ASN A 214 -20.38 -6.89 -0.80
N GLY A 215 -19.62 -5.78 -0.87
CA GLY A 215 -19.99 -4.63 -1.71
C GLY A 215 -20.09 -4.99 -3.19
N GLY A 216 -19.16 -5.82 -3.69
CA GLY A 216 -19.23 -6.37 -5.04
C GLY A 216 -20.45 -7.25 -5.27
N TYR A 217 -20.83 -8.07 -4.28
CA TYR A 217 -22.05 -8.87 -4.32
C TYR A 217 -23.30 -7.99 -4.41
N GLU A 218 -23.41 -6.95 -3.59
CA GLU A 218 -24.52 -6.00 -3.63
C GLU A 218 -24.61 -5.25 -4.98
N ILE A 219 -23.46 -4.83 -5.54
CA ILE A 219 -23.37 -4.22 -6.88
C ILE A 219 -23.85 -5.22 -7.94
N GLY A 220 -23.42 -6.48 -7.86
CA GLY A 220 -23.82 -7.52 -8.79
C GLY A 220 -25.35 -7.77 -8.78
N LYS A 221 -25.98 -7.77 -7.61
CA LYS A 221 -27.45 -7.84 -7.47
C LYS A 221 -28.16 -6.61 -8.08
N GLN A 222 -27.59 -5.40 -7.86
CA GLN A 222 -28.12 -4.18 -8.48
C GLN A 222 -28.04 -4.26 -10.01
N TYR A 223 -26.89 -4.70 -10.54
CA TYR A 223 -26.70 -4.86 -11.98
C TYR A 223 -27.71 -5.86 -12.58
N ALA A 224 -27.94 -7.00 -11.93
CA ALA A 224 -28.90 -8.01 -12.37
C ALA A 224 -30.34 -7.50 -12.45
N ALA A 225 -30.68 -6.49 -11.65
CA ALA A 225 -31.99 -5.85 -11.66
C ALA A 225 -32.15 -4.75 -12.74
N LEU A 226 -31.07 -4.38 -13.45
CA LEU A 226 -31.16 -3.38 -14.51
C LEU A 226 -31.76 -3.95 -15.78
N LYS A 227 -32.44 -3.07 -16.50
CA LYS A 227 -32.97 -3.42 -17.82
C LYS A 227 -31.88 -3.15 -18.88
N GLU A 228 -31.46 -4.21 -19.57
CA GLU A 228 -30.52 -4.13 -20.68
C GLU A 228 -29.20 -3.37 -20.31
N PRO A 229 -28.48 -3.79 -19.25
CA PRO A 229 -27.21 -3.15 -18.91
C PRO A 229 -26.10 -3.51 -19.90
N PRO A 230 -25.02 -2.66 -20.01
CA PRO A 230 -23.85 -2.99 -20.83
C PRO A 230 -23.27 -4.34 -20.45
N LYS A 231 -23.03 -5.22 -21.43
CA LYS A 231 -22.43 -6.53 -21.22
C LYS A 231 -20.99 -6.44 -20.64
N MET A 232 -20.25 -5.41 -21.04
CA MET A 232 -18.89 -5.19 -20.56
C MET A 232 -18.90 -4.48 -19.23
N ILE A 233 -18.21 -5.04 -18.23
CA ILE A 233 -18.10 -4.51 -16.87
C ILE A 233 -16.63 -4.31 -16.51
N PHE A 234 -16.27 -3.09 -16.14
CA PHE A 234 -14.99 -2.78 -15.53
C PHE A 234 -15.12 -2.70 -14.00
N CYS A 235 -14.31 -3.45 -13.25
CA CYS A 235 -14.30 -3.43 -11.79
C CYS A 235 -13.05 -2.73 -11.28
N ASP A 236 -13.21 -1.81 -10.31
CA ASP A 236 -12.08 -1.08 -9.73
C ASP A 236 -11.17 -1.94 -8.83
N SER A 237 -11.62 -3.14 -8.48
CA SER A 237 -10.84 -4.12 -7.73
C SER A 237 -11.36 -5.55 -7.93
N ASP A 238 -10.46 -6.51 -7.83
CA ASP A 238 -10.77 -7.94 -7.84
C ASP A 238 -11.66 -8.38 -6.66
N ALA A 239 -11.63 -7.66 -5.53
CA ALA A 239 -12.57 -7.90 -4.44
C ALA A 239 -14.02 -7.63 -4.86
N ILE A 240 -14.27 -6.52 -5.58
CA ILE A 240 -15.58 -6.19 -6.13
C ILE A 240 -15.95 -7.19 -7.23
N ALA A 241 -15.05 -7.50 -8.14
CA ALA A 241 -15.28 -8.46 -9.21
C ALA A 241 -15.68 -9.85 -8.65
N LEU A 242 -15.00 -10.33 -7.62
CA LEU A 242 -15.30 -11.62 -6.99
C LEU A 242 -16.69 -11.64 -6.33
N GLY A 243 -17.07 -10.55 -5.68
CA GLY A 243 -18.44 -10.41 -5.14
C GLY A 243 -19.50 -10.41 -6.22
N ALA A 244 -19.26 -9.69 -7.31
CA ALA A 244 -20.15 -9.65 -8.46
C ALA A 244 -20.32 -11.02 -9.14
N LEU A 245 -19.23 -11.78 -9.32
CA LEU A 245 -19.28 -13.15 -9.83
C LEU A 245 -20.19 -14.05 -8.98
N ARG A 246 -20.14 -13.91 -7.64
CA ARG A 246 -21.04 -14.65 -6.76
C ARG A 246 -22.50 -14.26 -6.98
N ALA A 247 -22.81 -12.97 -7.07
CA ALA A 247 -24.16 -12.49 -7.35
C ALA A 247 -24.67 -12.98 -8.71
N PHE A 248 -23.84 -12.91 -9.74
CA PHE A 248 -24.18 -13.38 -11.09
C PHE A 248 -24.49 -14.86 -11.13
N HIS A 249 -23.69 -15.67 -10.43
CA HIS A 249 -23.98 -17.11 -10.31
C HIS A 249 -25.38 -17.38 -9.70
N GLU A 250 -25.77 -16.62 -8.69
CA GLU A 250 -27.09 -16.76 -8.04
C GLU A 250 -28.24 -16.25 -8.92
N GLU A 251 -27.99 -15.22 -9.74
CA GLU A 251 -28.99 -14.66 -10.66
C GLU A 251 -29.02 -15.36 -12.03
N GLY A 252 -28.18 -16.37 -12.23
CA GLY A 252 -28.12 -17.11 -13.49
C GLY A 252 -27.49 -16.35 -14.66
N ILE A 253 -26.73 -15.29 -14.37
CA ILE A 253 -25.97 -14.52 -15.35
C ILE A 253 -24.63 -15.24 -15.61
N SER A 254 -24.43 -15.71 -16.83
CA SER A 254 -23.20 -16.39 -17.20
C SER A 254 -22.09 -15.41 -17.53
N VAL A 255 -20.87 -15.71 -17.06
CA VAL A 255 -19.65 -14.97 -17.40
C VAL A 255 -18.70 -15.96 -18.09
N PRO A 256 -18.25 -15.69 -19.32
CA PRO A 256 -18.37 -14.45 -20.12
C PRO A 256 -19.61 -14.37 -21.03
N GLY A 257 -20.61 -15.29 -20.90
CA GLY A 257 -21.76 -15.39 -21.81
C GLY A 257 -22.62 -14.12 -21.84
N ASP A 258 -23.29 -13.82 -20.72
CA ASP A 258 -24.20 -12.68 -20.59
C ASP A 258 -23.50 -11.40 -20.13
N ALA A 259 -22.44 -11.51 -19.35
CA ALA A 259 -21.60 -10.40 -18.90
C ALA A 259 -20.12 -10.75 -19.03
N GLU A 260 -19.28 -9.76 -19.31
CA GLU A 260 -17.82 -9.90 -19.31
C GLU A 260 -17.19 -8.96 -18.29
N LEU A 261 -16.22 -9.47 -17.51
CA LEU A 261 -15.56 -8.72 -16.44
C LEU A 261 -14.07 -8.55 -16.72
N LEU A 262 -13.63 -7.29 -16.67
CA LEU A 262 -12.23 -6.91 -16.58
C LEU A 262 -12.03 -6.11 -15.30
N SER A 263 -11.09 -6.49 -14.45
CA SER A 263 -10.88 -5.88 -13.15
C SER A 263 -9.46 -5.31 -12.99
N ILE A 264 -9.29 -4.42 -12.03
CA ILE A 264 -7.97 -4.15 -11.46
C ILE A 264 -7.62 -5.29 -10.50
N GLY A 265 -6.46 -5.94 -10.70
CA GLY A 265 -5.95 -7.01 -9.85
C GLY A 265 -5.06 -6.44 -8.75
N MET A 266 -5.56 -6.38 -7.53
CA MET A 266 -4.87 -5.78 -6.38
C MET A 266 -4.46 -6.79 -5.32
N LEU A 267 -5.17 -7.93 -5.22
CA LEU A 267 -5.01 -8.87 -4.12
C LEU A 267 -3.92 -9.91 -4.43
N ASP A 268 -4.32 -11.05 -4.93
CA ASP A 268 -3.45 -12.18 -5.21
C ASP A 268 -3.54 -12.54 -6.70
N PRO A 269 -2.47 -12.31 -7.47
CA PRO A 269 -2.46 -12.64 -8.90
C PRO A 269 -2.73 -14.12 -9.18
N GLU A 270 -2.26 -15.02 -8.31
CA GLU A 270 -2.48 -16.44 -8.44
C GLU A 270 -3.96 -16.78 -8.24
N ALA A 271 -4.60 -16.24 -7.21
CA ALA A 271 -6.00 -16.49 -6.90
C ALA A 271 -6.94 -16.16 -8.07
N ALA A 272 -6.66 -15.08 -8.82
CA ALA A 272 -7.44 -14.69 -9.97
C ALA A 272 -7.51 -15.78 -11.07
N SER A 273 -6.52 -16.66 -11.14
CA SER A 273 -6.44 -17.78 -12.08
C SER A 273 -7.34 -18.96 -11.68
N TYR A 274 -7.71 -19.04 -10.40
CA TYR A 274 -8.48 -20.16 -9.83
C TYR A 274 -9.93 -19.82 -9.54
N TYR A 275 -10.37 -18.59 -9.83
CA TYR A 275 -11.80 -18.26 -9.78
C TYR A 275 -12.55 -18.96 -10.91
N VAL A 276 -13.86 -19.10 -10.77
CA VAL A 276 -14.73 -19.70 -11.81
C VAL A 276 -15.80 -18.70 -12.18
N PRO A 277 -15.72 -18.11 -13.39
CA PRO A 277 -14.60 -18.18 -14.35
C PRO A 277 -13.32 -17.49 -13.81
N SER A 278 -12.16 -17.88 -14.35
CA SER A 278 -10.89 -17.21 -14.03
C SER A 278 -10.93 -15.74 -14.45
N LEU A 279 -10.44 -14.84 -13.56
CA LEU A 279 -10.67 -13.41 -13.67
C LEU A 279 -9.58 -12.71 -14.50
N SER A 280 -10.01 -12.01 -15.54
CA SER A 280 -9.16 -11.10 -16.32
C SER A 280 -8.88 -9.84 -15.55
N VAL A 281 -7.60 -9.44 -15.45
CA VAL A 281 -7.20 -8.30 -14.64
C VAL A 281 -6.13 -7.45 -15.32
N VAL A 282 -6.15 -6.14 -15.03
CA VAL A 282 -4.95 -5.31 -15.08
C VAL A 282 -4.24 -5.49 -13.75
N GLU A 283 -3.23 -6.35 -13.74
CA GLU A 283 -2.47 -6.75 -12.56
C GLU A 283 -1.58 -5.63 -12.08
N MET A 284 -1.77 -5.22 -10.84
CA MET A 284 -0.92 -4.23 -10.20
C MET A 284 0.44 -4.82 -9.86
N PRO A 285 1.55 -4.13 -10.17
CA PRO A 285 2.91 -4.65 -10.04
C PRO A 285 3.41 -4.56 -8.59
N ASN A 286 2.66 -5.11 -7.62
CA ASN A 286 2.96 -4.99 -6.19
C ASN A 286 4.33 -5.58 -5.81
N LYS A 287 4.75 -6.65 -6.50
CA LYS A 287 6.08 -7.25 -6.32
C LYS A 287 7.18 -6.28 -6.73
N GLU A 288 7.10 -5.78 -7.94
CA GLU A 288 8.07 -4.83 -8.51
C GLU A 288 8.10 -3.53 -7.69
N ILE A 289 6.94 -3.03 -7.22
CA ILE A 289 6.87 -1.88 -6.31
C ILE A 289 7.62 -2.17 -5.02
N GLY A 290 7.36 -3.31 -4.36
CA GLY A 290 8.03 -3.69 -3.11
C GLY A 290 9.56 -3.75 -3.27
N GLN A 291 10.03 -4.34 -4.36
CA GLN A 291 11.45 -4.42 -4.69
C GLN A 291 12.06 -3.02 -4.93
N GLN A 292 11.41 -2.18 -5.73
CA GLN A 292 11.92 -0.83 -6.02
C GLN A 292 11.92 0.07 -4.78
N VAL A 293 10.91 -0.03 -3.93
CA VAL A 293 10.83 0.68 -2.65
C VAL A 293 12.04 0.34 -1.77
N LEU A 294 12.37 -0.95 -1.64
CA LEU A 294 13.50 -1.34 -0.80
C LEU A 294 14.85 -0.95 -1.41
N ARG A 295 15.03 -1.12 -2.73
CA ARG A 295 16.24 -0.71 -3.44
C ARG A 295 16.50 0.79 -3.30
N LEU A 296 15.44 1.59 -3.47
CA LEU A 296 15.51 3.04 -3.31
C LEU A 296 15.80 3.42 -1.85
N MET A 297 15.12 2.78 -0.88
CA MET A 297 15.37 3.01 0.54
C MET A 297 16.81 2.67 0.93
N ARG A 298 17.32 1.51 0.50
CA ARG A 298 18.73 1.12 0.71
C ARG A 298 19.69 2.18 0.17
N LYS A 299 19.51 2.60 -1.09
CA LYS A 299 20.34 3.65 -1.73
C LYS A 299 20.37 4.92 -0.90
N LYS A 300 19.21 5.37 -0.44
CA LYS A 300 19.05 6.62 0.30
C LYS A 300 19.63 6.54 1.71
N VAL A 301 19.36 5.47 2.43
CA VAL A 301 19.89 5.27 3.80
C VAL A 301 21.40 5.16 3.80
N LEU A 302 22.00 4.38 2.88
CA LEU A 302 23.46 4.22 2.82
C LEU A 302 24.20 5.51 2.43
N ASN A 303 23.56 6.39 1.67
CA ASN A 303 24.14 7.65 1.22
C ASN A 303 23.70 8.87 2.07
N ASN A 304 22.89 8.68 3.12
CA ASN A 304 22.24 9.75 3.88
C ASN A 304 21.51 10.76 2.98
N ASP A 305 20.86 10.26 1.92
CA ASP A 305 20.21 11.06 0.89
C ASP A 305 18.71 11.20 1.17
N ILE A 306 18.26 12.43 1.43
CA ILE A 306 16.85 12.77 1.65
C ILE A 306 16.19 13.45 0.44
N SER A 307 16.88 13.58 -0.69
CA SER A 307 16.32 14.15 -1.91
C SER A 307 15.14 13.31 -2.44
N SER A 308 14.24 13.89 -3.20
CA SER A 308 13.15 13.15 -3.84
C SER A 308 13.64 12.41 -5.11
N GLU A 309 13.12 11.20 -5.32
CA GLU A 309 13.33 10.40 -6.53
C GLU A 309 12.01 9.67 -6.86
N HIS A 310 11.61 9.69 -8.14
CA HIS A 310 10.32 9.14 -8.57
C HIS A 310 10.53 7.96 -9.49
N VAL A 311 9.97 6.82 -9.11
CA VAL A 311 10.05 5.58 -9.88
C VAL A 311 8.64 5.19 -10.33
N LYS A 312 8.47 5.00 -11.64
CA LYS A 312 7.26 4.43 -12.23
C LYS A 312 7.43 2.94 -12.50
N VAL A 313 6.41 2.16 -12.20
CA VAL A 313 6.34 0.71 -12.41
C VAL A 313 5.09 0.39 -13.23
N HIS A 314 5.23 -0.45 -14.25
CA HIS A 314 4.17 -0.72 -15.21
C HIS A 314 3.30 -1.89 -14.81
N ALA A 315 1.99 -1.75 -14.96
CA ALA A 315 1.02 -2.81 -14.79
C ALA A 315 1.04 -3.80 -15.96
N LYS A 316 0.41 -4.97 -15.81
CA LYS A 316 0.31 -5.98 -16.86
C LYS A 316 -1.15 -6.38 -17.07
N LEU A 317 -1.56 -6.52 -18.33
CA LEU A 317 -2.88 -7.05 -18.65
C LEU A 317 -2.84 -8.58 -18.74
N MET A 318 -3.59 -9.23 -17.87
CA MET A 318 -3.73 -10.68 -17.81
C MET A 318 -5.15 -11.07 -18.22
N LEU A 319 -5.30 -11.54 -19.45
CA LEU A 319 -6.60 -11.99 -19.96
C LEU A 319 -6.86 -13.45 -19.58
N ARG A 320 -8.08 -13.72 -19.13
CA ARG A 320 -8.58 -15.04 -18.72
C ARG A 320 -10.03 -15.21 -19.15
N GLU A 321 -10.74 -16.22 -18.61
CA GLU A 321 -12.10 -16.59 -19.04
C GLU A 321 -13.13 -15.48 -18.87
N SER A 322 -13.05 -14.65 -17.83
CA SER A 322 -14.07 -13.62 -17.56
C SER A 322 -14.14 -12.51 -18.61
N PHE A 323 -13.10 -12.38 -19.42
CA PHE A 323 -13.00 -11.45 -20.54
C PHE A 323 -12.02 -12.01 -21.58
N SER A 324 -12.47 -12.96 -22.38
CA SER A 324 -11.68 -13.73 -23.34
C SER A 324 -11.94 -13.34 -24.80
#